data_552d22f9775fcc57994096e236857d7a
#
_entry.id   552d22f9775fcc57994096e236857d7a
#
_cell.length_a   1.000
_cell.length_b   1.000
_cell.length_c   1.000
_cell.angle_alpha   90.00
_cell.angle_beta   90.00
_cell.angle_gamma   90.00
#
_symmetry.space_group_name_H-M   'P 1'
#
loop_
_entity.id
_entity.type
_entity.pdbx_description
1 polymer ?
#
loop_
_entity_poly.entity_id
_entity_poly.type
_entity_poly.pdbx_seq_one_letter_code
_entity_poly.pdbx_strand_id
1 'polypeptide(L)'
;MARLFEKIYVLFRMNLLIFVLLAVTVIALFAYQNGLDVIEPLYLSDYPYLMAETDSADGGASAVKLSRTDSSIIVDYELKEGYAYPYVGVKIFLGDGKTRGKDLSKFDSIFVWVKPRGEGTVRLYMRGYDSTFSRPGDETSLKFNEIEFFPLEETYPAVFVPQEFRVAGWWVAQNEINVHKARVDLSNIPLIEIQTGTNAPLGYGTLEIKGLCFKGKKIEKEELATALVALW
;
A
#
# COMPACT_ATOMS: atom_id res chain seq x y z
N MET A 1 -6.84 -21.98 62.98
CA MET A 1 -7.69 -22.40 61.85
C MET A 1 -8.15 -21.23 61.00
N ALA A 2 -8.80 -20.20 61.54
CA ALA A 2 -9.32 -19.06 60.73
C ALA A 2 -8.27 -18.40 59.81
N ARG A 3 -7.09 -18.05 60.29
CA ARG A 3 -6.00 -17.44 59.49
C ARG A 3 -5.49 -18.35 58.34
N LEU A 4 -5.57 -19.67 58.47
CA LEU A 4 -5.19 -20.61 57.41
C LEU A 4 -6.24 -20.63 56.28
N PHE A 5 -7.52 -20.64 56.67
CA PHE A 5 -8.63 -20.56 55.69
C PHE A 5 -8.60 -19.23 54.92
N GLU A 6 -8.31 -18.13 55.56
CA GLU A 6 -8.18 -16.83 54.96
C GLU A 6 -7.05 -16.77 53.91
N LYS A 7 -5.89 -17.31 54.26
CA LYS A 7 -4.75 -17.43 53.29
C LYS A 7 -5.09 -18.33 52.10
N ILE A 8 -5.71 -19.46 52.32
CA ILE A 8 -6.16 -20.36 51.24
C ILE A 8 -7.17 -19.68 50.34
N TYR A 9 -8.14 -18.96 50.91
CA TYR A 9 -9.15 -18.22 50.16
C TYR A 9 -8.53 -17.09 49.31
N VAL A 10 -7.59 -16.32 49.84
CA VAL A 10 -6.85 -15.28 49.11
C VAL A 10 -6.03 -15.89 47.97
N LEU A 11 -5.30 -16.96 48.20
CA LEU A 11 -4.53 -17.67 47.15
C LEU A 11 -5.43 -18.22 46.06
N PHE A 12 -6.59 -18.78 46.42
CA PHE A 12 -7.56 -19.27 45.43
C PHE A 12 -8.10 -18.13 44.57
N ARG A 13 -8.45 -16.99 45.17
CA ARG A 13 -8.96 -15.81 44.43
C ARG A 13 -7.87 -15.23 43.50
N MET A 14 -6.60 -15.17 43.94
CA MET A 14 -5.50 -14.71 43.13
C MET A 14 -5.26 -15.65 41.93
N ASN A 15 -5.25 -16.96 42.13
CA ASN A 15 -5.10 -17.93 41.05
C ASN A 15 -6.27 -17.87 40.07
N LEU A 16 -7.49 -17.69 40.56
CA LEU A 16 -8.68 -17.53 39.71
C LEU A 16 -8.58 -16.24 38.86
N LEU A 17 -8.14 -15.13 39.47
CA LEU A 17 -7.95 -13.86 38.75
C LEU A 17 -6.91 -14.01 37.61
N ILE A 18 -5.76 -14.59 37.91
CA ILE A 18 -4.71 -14.84 36.92
C ILE A 18 -5.23 -15.72 35.79
N PHE A 19 -6.00 -16.77 36.14
CA PHE A 19 -6.59 -17.66 35.13
C PHE A 19 -7.59 -16.92 34.22
N VAL A 20 -8.42 -16.05 34.79
CA VAL A 20 -9.36 -15.23 34.02
C VAL A 20 -8.61 -14.25 33.11
N LEU A 21 -7.56 -13.57 33.63
CA LEU A 21 -6.75 -12.66 32.81
C LEU A 21 -6.08 -13.38 31.64
N LEU A 22 -5.52 -14.56 31.89
CA LEU A 22 -4.94 -15.39 30.83
C LEU A 22 -5.99 -15.78 29.78
N ALA A 23 -7.17 -16.22 30.21
CA ALA A 23 -8.24 -16.59 29.30
C ALA A 23 -8.69 -15.41 28.44
N VAL A 24 -8.88 -14.23 29.04
CA VAL A 24 -9.23 -12.99 28.33
C VAL A 24 -8.12 -12.63 27.32
N THR A 25 -6.86 -12.72 27.71
CA THR A 25 -5.73 -12.45 26.82
C THR A 25 -5.72 -13.40 25.60
N VAL A 26 -5.90 -14.69 25.84
CA VAL A 26 -5.94 -15.69 24.75
C VAL A 26 -7.13 -15.44 23.82
N ILE A 27 -8.30 -15.14 24.37
CA ILE A 27 -9.50 -14.83 23.58
C ILE A 27 -9.27 -13.54 22.77
N ALA A 28 -8.69 -12.49 23.35
CA ALA A 28 -8.39 -11.25 22.65
C ALA A 28 -7.41 -11.45 21.51
N LEU A 29 -6.33 -12.21 21.73
CA LEU A 29 -5.36 -12.55 20.69
C LEU A 29 -5.98 -13.38 19.58
N PHE A 30 -6.82 -14.36 19.91
CA PHE A 30 -7.52 -15.18 18.94
C PHE A 30 -8.51 -14.34 18.10
N ALA A 31 -9.30 -13.47 18.74
CA ALA A 31 -10.20 -12.56 18.05
C ALA A 31 -9.46 -11.59 17.14
N TYR A 32 -8.33 -11.06 17.59
CA TYR A 32 -7.46 -10.21 16.78
C TYR A 32 -6.95 -10.94 15.53
N GLN A 33 -6.49 -12.16 15.71
CA GLN A 33 -5.92 -12.94 14.60
C GLN A 33 -6.97 -13.33 13.55
N ASN A 34 -8.21 -13.68 13.99
CA ASN A 34 -9.20 -14.32 13.13
C ASN A 34 -10.46 -13.49 12.84
N GLY A 35 -10.69 -12.37 13.54
CA GLY A 35 -11.98 -11.68 13.46
C GLY A 35 -11.92 -10.17 13.27
N LEU A 36 -10.75 -9.57 13.30
CA LEU A 36 -10.62 -8.11 13.21
C LEU A 36 -10.00 -7.64 11.89
N ASP A 37 -10.14 -8.43 10.83
CA ASP A 37 -9.67 -8.05 9.50
C ASP A 37 -10.51 -6.90 8.93
N VAL A 38 -9.83 -5.96 8.28
CA VAL A 38 -10.39 -4.95 7.40
C VAL A 38 -9.86 -5.22 6.00
N ILE A 39 -10.76 -5.32 5.05
CA ILE A 39 -10.44 -5.48 3.64
C ILE A 39 -11.04 -4.29 2.93
N GLU A 40 -10.21 -3.54 2.22
CA GLU A 40 -10.62 -2.41 1.39
C GLU A 40 -10.22 -2.68 -0.07
N PRO A 41 -11.13 -3.24 -0.87
CA PRO A 41 -10.90 -3.39 -2.29
C PRO A 41 -10.97 -2.01 -2.96
N LEU A 42 -10.04 -1.78 -3.87
CA LEU A 42 -10.06 -0.62 -4.75
C LEU A 42 -10.70 -1.07 -6.05
N TYR A 43 -12.03 -0.95 -6.12
CA TYR A 43 -12.76 -1.25 -7.34
C TYR A 43 -12.46 -0.18 -8.39
N LEU A 44 -11.91 -0.58 -9.51
CA LEU A 44 -11.51 0.35 -10.57
C LEU A 44 -12.73 1.10 -11.16
N SER A 45 -13.94 0.54 -11.04
CA SER A 45 -15.20 1.19 -11.41
C SER A 45 -15.50 2.46 -10.60
N ASP A 46 -15.06 2.50 -9.34
CA ASP A 46 -15.34 3.61 -8.41
C ASP A 46 -14.45 4.83 -8.69
N TYR A 47 -13.44 4.66 -9.55
CA TYR A 47 -12.48 5.70 -9.92
C TYR A 47 -12.67 6.10 -11.38
N PRO A 48 -13.63 6.99 -11.68
CA PRO A 48 -13.94 7.39 -13.05
C PRO A 48 -12.80 8.17 -13.72
N TYR A 49 -11.97 8.82 -12.91
CA TYR A 49 -10.86 9.64 -13.39
C TYR A 49 -9.58 8.82 -13.39
N LEU A 50 -9.19 8.40 -14.58
CA LEU A 50 -7.90 7.80 -14.88
C LEU A 50 -7.14 8.72 -15.80
N MET A 51 -5.86 8.87 -15.58
CA MET A 51 -4.99 9.62 -16.46
C MET A 51 -3.87 8.71 -16.97
N ALA A 52 -3.68 8.72 -18.27
CA ALA A 52 -2.51 8.10 -18.87
C ALA A 52 -1.24 8.84 -18.46
N GLU A 53 -0.18 8.11 -18.20
CA GLU A 53 1.14 8.64 -17.90
C GLU A 53 2.15 8.12 -18.91
N THR A 54 3.05 8.98 -19.34
CA THR A 54 4.14 8.64 -20.25
C THR A 54 5.41 9.39 -19.87
N ASP A 55 6.52 8.95 -20.41
CA ASP A 55 7.83 9.60 -20.30
C ASP A 55 7.96 10.93 -21.05
N SER A 56 6.88 11.45 -21.63
CA SER A 56 6.93 12.68 -22.43
C SER A 56 7.37 13.92 -21.64
N ALA A 57 7.03 13.98 -20.34
CA ALA A 57 7.47 15.05 -19.45
C ALA A 57 8.99 15.03 -19.20
N ASP A 58 9.61 13.87 -19.36
CA ASP A 58 11.05 13.62 -19.20
C ASP A 58 11.81 13.61 -20.53
N GLY A 59 11.14 14.00 -21.63
CA GLY A 59 11.71 14.06 -22.96
C GLY A 59 11.61 12.76 -23.75
N GLY A 60 10.86 11.77 -23.27
CA GLY A 60 10.58 10.54 -23.98
C GLY A 60 9.52 10.67 -25.07
N ALA A 61 9.34 9.62 -25.84
CA ALA A 61 8.42 9.56 -26.97
C ALA A 61 7.43 8.39 -26.91
N SER A 62 7.35 7.72 -25.77
CA SER A 62 6.45 6.59 -25.54
C SER A 62 5.00 7.00 -25.68
N ALA A 63 4.16 6.09 -26.17
CA ALA A 63 2.75 6.33 -26.40
C ALA A 63 1.88 5.36 -25.60
N VAL A 64 0.71 5.81 -25.15
CA VAL A 64 -0.21 5.01 -24.36
C VAL A 64 -1.65 5.28 -24.77
N LYS A 65 -2.45 4.24 -24.73
CA LYS A 65 -3.91 4.30 -24.90
C LYS A 65 -4.56 3.56 -23.74
N LEU A 66 -5.40 4.26 -22.99
CA LEU A 66 -6.22 3.66 -21.94
C LEU A 66 -7.55 3.21 -22.50
N SER A 67 -7.97 2.02 -22.11
CA SER A 67 -9.32 1.53 -22.28
C SER A 67 -9.78 0.85 -21.00
N ARG A 68 -11.08 0.64 -20.87
CA ARG A 68 -11.70 0.08 -19.67
C ARG A 68 -12.65 -1.03 -20.08
N THR A 69 -12.63 -2.11 -19.31
CA THR A 69 -13.65 -3.17 -19.33
C THR A 69 -14.47 -3.09 -18.04
N ASP A 70 -15.46 -3.97 -17.88
CA ASP A 70 -16.24 -4.06 -16.65
C ASP A 70 -15.39 -4.46 -15.42
N SER A 71 -14.25 -5.11 -15.65
CA SER A 71 -13.42 -5.70 -14.58
C SER A 71 -11.95 -5.28 -14.59
N SER A 72 -11.50 -4.49 -15.57
CA SER A 72 -10.09 -4.11 -15.69
C SER A 72 -9.87 -2.79 -16.42
N ILE A 73 -8.68 -2.23 -16.19
CA ILE A 73 -8.11 -1.15 -16.99
C ILE A 73 -7.07 -1.77 -17.90
N ILE A 74 -7.16 -1.44 -19.18
CA ILE A 74 -6.20 -1.87 -20.20
C ILE A 74 -5.34 -0.68 -20.58
N VAL A 75 -4.03 -0.84 -20.45
CA VAL A 75 -3.00 0.13 -20.81
C VAL A 75 -2.26 -0.43 -22.03
N ASP A 76 -2.72 -0.12 -23.23
CA ASP A 76 -1.99 -0.47 -24.45
C ASP A 76 -0.92 0.58 -24.70
N TYR A 77 0.29 0.16 -25.01
CA TYR A 77 1.42 1.08 -25.10
C TYR A 77 2.42 0.73 -26.19
N GLU A 78 3.25 1.71 -26.52
CA GLU A 78 4.48 1.57 -27.29
C GLU A 78 5.61 2.32 -26.56
N LEU A 79 6.55 1.56 -25.97
CA LEU A 79 7.77 2.14 -25.38
C LEU A 79 8.77 2.48 -26.48
N LYS A 80 9.25 3.73 -26.47
CA LYS A 80 10.17 4.25 -27.49
C LYS A 80 11.45 4.76 -26.87
N GLU A 81 12.50 4.77 -27.67
CA GLU A 81 13.73 5.47 -27.35
C GLU A 81 13.50 6.98 -27.21
N GLY A 82 14.35 7.65 -26.47
CA GLY A 82 14.30 9.09 -26.23
C GLY A 82 14.57 9.49 -24.80
N TYR A 83 14.07 8.72 -23.86
CA TYR A 83 14.40 8.83 -22.45
C TYR A 83 15.20 7.60 -21.98
N ALA A 84 16.09 7.78 -21.01
CA ALA A 84 16.97 6.70 -20.54
C ALA A 84 16.20 5.52 -19.90
N TYR A 85 15.02 5.80 -19.34
CA TYR A 85 14.14 4.83 -18.69
C TYR A 85 12.72 5.00 -19.19
N PRO A 86 12.40 4.57 -20.44
CA PRO A 86 11.08 4.76 -21.01
C PRO A 86 10.01 4.11 -20.15
N TYR A 87 8.88 4.81 -19.97
CA TYR A 87 7.79 4.29 -19.19
C TYR A 87 6.42 4.77 -19.71
N VAL A 88 5.42 3.96 -19.41
CA VAL A 88 4.02 4.32 -19.54
C VAL A 88 3.25 3.74 -18.37
N GLY A 89 2.12 4.33 -18.06
CA GLY A 89 1.29 3.85 -16.98
C GLY A 89 -0.06 4.53 -16.90
N VAL A 90 -0.70 4.32 -15.76
CA VAL A 90 -1.99 4.92 -15.42
C VAL A 90 -1.95 5.47 -14.01
N LYS A 91 -2.52 6.66 -13.84
CA LYS A 91 -2.79 7.31 -12.56
C LYS A 91 -4.23 7.04 -12.13
N ILE A 92 -4.40 6.66 -10.86
CA ILE A 92 -5.68 6.40 -10.19
C ILE A 92 -5.77 7.37 -9.02
N PHE A 93 -6.73 8.29 -9.08
CA PHE A 93 -6.88 9.32 -8.05
C PHE A 93 -7.75 8.82 -6.90
N LEU A 94 -7.22 8.80 -5.67
CA LEU A 94 -7.89 8.29 -4.48
C LEU A 94 -8.62 9.37 -3.66
N GLY A 95 -8.49 10.62 -4.07
CA GLY A 95 -9.09 11.77 -3.42
C GLY A 95 -9.15 12.94 -4.38
N ASP A 96 -8.66 14.12 -3.96
CA ASP A 96 -8.58 15.30 -4.82
C ASP A 96 -7.40 15.26 -5.82
N GLY A 97 -6.57 14.21 -5.73
CA GLY A 97 -5.37 14.03 -6.54
C GLY A 97 -4.25 15.02 -6.23
N LYS A 98 -4.39 15.84 -5.20
CA LYS A 98 -3.47 16.96 -4.90
C LYS A 98 -2.97 16.93 -3.46
N THR A 99 -3.88 17.06 -2.50
CA THR A 99 -3.55 17.20 -1.08
C THR A 99 -4.28 16.22 -0.18
N ARG A 100 -5.43 15.72 -0.60
CA ARG A 100 -6.25 14.78 0.16
C ARG A 100 -6.33 13.45 -0.56
N GLY A 101 -5.96 12.41 0.14
CA GLY A 101 -6.01 11.03 -0.32
C GLY A 101 -6.63 10.11 0.71
N LYS A 102 -6.43 8.82 0.50
CA LYS A 102 -6.79 7.78 1.46
C LYS A 102 -5.67 7.56 2.47
N ASP A 103 -6.04 7.29 3.71
CA ASP A 103 -5.13 6.75 4.71
C ASP A 103 -5.03 5.23 4.54
N LEU A 104 -3.87 4.79 4.08
CA LEU A 104 -3.54 3.38 3.85
C LEU A 104 -2.56 2.84 4.91
N SER A 105 -2.20 3.63 5.92
CA SER A 105 -1.20 3.26 6.94
C SER A 105 -1.64 2.09 7.84
N LYS A 106 -2.95 1.91 8.01
CA LYS A 106 -3.56 0.83 8.82
C LYS A 106 -3.53 -0.56 8.15
N PHE A 107 -3.15 -0.62 6.88
CA PHE A 107 -3.11 -1.88 6.14
C PHE A 107 -1.72 -2.49 6.22
N ASP A 108 -1.66 -3.80 6.45
CA ASP A 108 -0.44 -4.59 6.55
C ASP A 108 -0.11 -5.37 5.27
N SER A 109 -1.07 -5.46 4.35
CA SER A 109 -0.92 -6.22 3.11
C SER A 109 -1.62 -5.51 1.93
N ILE A 110 -0.94 -5.49 0.80
CA ILE A 110 -1.36 -4.84 -0.44
C ILE A 110 -1.34 -5.90 -1.53
N PHE A 111 -2.48 -6.15 -2.13
CA PHE A 111 -2.68 -7.13 -3.21
C PHE A 111 -2.84 -6.38 -4.52
N VAL A 112 -2.10 -6.78 -5.54
CA VAL A 112 -2.10 -6.15 -6.86
C VAL A 112 -2.32 -7.21 -7.94
N TRP A 113 -3.42 -7.13 -8.64
CA TRP A 113 -3.71 -7.98 -9.81
C TRP A 113 -3.36 -7.20 -11.07
N VAL A 114 -2.21 -7.49 -11.64
CA VAL A 114 -1.75 -6.91 -12.90
C VAL A 114 -1.21 -8.01 -13.80
N LYS A 115 -1.59 -7.97 -15.06
CA LYS A 115 -1.15 -8.90 -16.09
C LYS A 115 -0.51 -8.12 -17.23
N PRO A 116 0.81 -8.21 -17.41
CA PRO A 116 1.45 -7.69 -18.61
C PRO A 116 1.24 -8.68 -19.77
N ARG A 117 1.08 -8.14 -20.96
CA ARG A 117 1.32 -8.87 -22.21
C ARG A 117 2.62 -8.35 -22.78
N GLY A 118 3.70 -8.98 -22.38
CA GLY A 118 5.07 -8.58 -22.67
C GLY A 118 5.98 -8.99 -21.51
N GLU A 119 7.26 -8.82 -21.73
CA GLU A 119 8.29 -9.08 -20.72
C GLU A 119 8.56 -7.80 -19.89
N GLY A 120 9.10 -7.98 -18.69
CA GLY A 120 9.57 -6.90 -17.85
C GLY A 120 8.87 -6.82 -16.51
N THR A 121 9.30 -5.85 -15.73
CA THR A 121 8.74 -5.52 -14.41
C THR A 121 7.59 -4.55 -14.51
N VAL A 122 6.82 -4.47 -13.44
CA VAL A 122 5.78 -3.46 -13.20
C VAL A 122 6.17 -2.68 -11.97
N ARG A 123 5.93 -1.38 -12.00
CA ARG A 123 6.18 -0.48 -10.88
C ARG A 123 4.87 0.04 -10.33
N LEU A 124 4.73 -0.04 -9.02
CA LEU A 124 3.63 0.55 -8.27
C LEU A 124 4.17 1.71 -7.45
N TYR A 125 3.60 2.89 -7.67
CA TYR A 125 3.79 4.05 -6.82
C TYR A 125 2.54 4.33 -6.00
N MET A 126 2.73 4.53 -4.70
CA MET A 126 1.76 5.20 -3.83
C MET A 126 2.27 6.61 -3.56
N ARG A 127 1.65 7.59 -4.24
CA ARG A 127 2.09 8.98 -4.21
C ARG A 127 1.49 9.67 -3.00
N GLY A 128 2.32 9.99 -2.00
CA GLY A 128 1.90 10.55 -0.72
C GLY A 128 2.02 12.07 -0.66
N TYR A 129 1.01 12.75 -0.14
CA TYR A 129 1.10 14.16 0.20
C TYR A 129 1.61 14.31 1.63
N ASP A 130 2.74 14.98 1.77
CA ASP A 130 3.35 15.34 3.06
C ASP A 130 3.60 16.85 3.04
N SER A 131 2.90 17.57 3.91
CA SER A 131 2.97 19.05 3.96
C SER A 131 4.37 19.61 4.21
N THR A 132 5.30 18.77 4.67
CA THR A 132 6.71 19.17 4.86
C THR A 132 7.45 19.31 3.53
N PHE A 133 7.07 18.54 2.51
CA PHE A 133 7.78 18.46 1.24
C PHE A 133 6.90 18.79 0.04
N SER A 134 5.60 18.39 0.12
CA SER A 134 4.69 18.48 -1.00
C SER A 134 4.11 19.89 -1.14
N ARG A 135 3.99 20.34 -2.37
CA ARG A 135 3.36 21.62 -2.74
C ARG A 135 1.97 21.36 -3.30
N PRO A 136 0.92 22.04 -2.81
CA PRO A 136 -0.43 21.89 -3.34
C PRO A 136 -0.48 22.17 -4.85
N GLY A 137 -1.03 21.24 -5.62
CA GLY A 137 -1.18 21.35 -7.07
C GLY A 137 0.06 20.97 -7.89
N ASP A 138 1.14 20.58 -7.24
CA ASP A 138 2.35 20.09 -7.88
C ASP A 138 2.49 18.57 -7.60
N GLU A 139 2.04 17.75 -8.55
CA GLU A 139 2.10 16.29 -8.45
C GLU A 139 3.53 15.78 -8.32
N THR A 140 4.53 16.48 -8.90
CA THR A 140 5.94 16.03 -8.86
C THR A 140 6.51 16.12 -7.45
N SER A 141 5.92 16.94 -6.59
CA SER A 141 6.31 17.10 -5.18
C SER A 141 5.69 16.02 -4.27
N LEU A 142 4.72 15.23 -4.74
CA LEU A 142 4.19 14.10 -3.96
C LEU A 142 5.27 13.06 -3.74
N LYS A 143 5.39 12.56 -2.51
CA LYS A 143 6.36 11.52 -2.15
C LYS A 143 6.09 10.23 -2.93
N PHE A 144 7.08 9.74 -3.64
CA PHE A 144 6.99 8.50 -4.40
C PHE A 144 7.39 7.30 -3.53
N ASN A 145 6.39 6.69 -2.87
CA ASN A 145 6.59 5.39 -2.24
C ASN A 145 6.45 4.31 -3.32
N GLU A 146 7.53 3.61 -3.62
CA GLU A 146 7.63 2.70 -4.78
C GLU A 146 7.94 1.27 -4.41
N ILE A 147 7.43 0.36 -5.24
CA ILE A 147 7.89 -1.01 -5.36
C ILE A 147 7.91 -1.42 -6.83
N GLU A 148 8.93 -2.15 -7.25
CA GLU A 148 9.03 -2.73 -8.59
C GLU A 148 9.13 -4.25 -8.47
N PHE A 149 8.37 -4.97 -9.30
CA PHE A 149 8.21 -6.41 -9.18
C PHE A 149 7.97 -7.07 -10.54
N PHE A 150 8.26 -8.37 -10.63
CA PHE A 150 7.81 -9.21 -11.72
C PHE A 150 6.38 -9.66 -11.43
N PRO A 151 5.42 -9.38 -12.32
CA PRO A 151 4.05 -9.87 -12.16
C PRO A 151 4.00 -11.38 -12.13
N LEU A 152 3.14 -11.91 -11.27
CA LEU A 152 2.87 -13.34 -11.19
C LEU A 152 1.89 -13.77 -12.30
N GLU A 153 1.64 -15.08 -12.38
CA GLU A 153 0.62 -15.63 -13.27
C GLU A 153 -0.77 -15.03 -12.95
N GLU A 154 -1.62 -14.98 -13.96
CA GLU A 154 -2.90 -14.26 -14.00
C GLU A 154 -3.84 -14.48 -12.80
N THR A 155 -3.74 -15.65 -12.14
CA THR A 155 -4.65 -16.06 -11.07
C THR A 155 -4.27 -15.52 -9.69
N TYR A 156 -3.02 -15.10 -9.51
CA TYR A 156 -2.51 -14.72 -8.21
C TYR A 156 -2.11 -13.25 -8.19
N PRO A 157 -2.52 -12.50 -7.14
CA PRO A 157 -2.01 -11.16 -6.94
C PRO A 157 -0.55 -11.18 -6.54
N ALA A 158 0.20 -10.16 -6.92
CA ALA A 158 1.41 -9.81 -6.19
C ALA A 158 0.99 -9.28 -4.82
N VAL A 159 1.65 -9.72 -3.76
CA VAL A 159 1.32 -9.35 -2.36
C VAL A 159 2.52 -8.68 -1.75
N PHE A 160 2.29 -7.50 -1.18
CA PHE A 160 3.33 -6.68 -0.57
C PHE A 160 2.93 -6.26 0.84
N VAL A 161 3.93 -6.03 1.69
CA VAL A 161 3.78 -5.34 2.95
C VAL A 161 4.34 -3.91 2.84
N PRO A 162 3.85 -2.93 3.63
CA PRO A 162 4.32 -1.54 3.55
C PRO A 162 5.84 -1.39 3.69
N GLN A 163 6.50 -2.28 4.44
CA GLN A 163 7.94 -2.29 4.69
C GLN A 163 8.79 -2.65 3.46
N GLU A 164 8.19 -3.25 2.43
CA GLU A 164 8.87 -3.57 1.16
C GLU A 164 8.94 -2.37 0.22
N PHE A 165 8.13 -1.34 0.48
CA PHE A 165 8.20 -0.09 -0.26
C PHE A 165 9.41 0.72 0.17
N ARG A 166 9.90 1.53 -0.74
CA ARG A 166 10.93 2.54 -0.49
C ARG A 166 10.52 3.87 -1.08
N VAL A 167 11.06 4.96 -0.57
CA VAL A 167 10.93 6.25 -1.24
C VAL A 167 11.91 6.29 -2.42
N ALA A 168 11.43 6.67 -3.60
CA ALA A 168 12.23 6.70 -4.82
C ALA A 168 13.48 7.58 -4.65
N GLY A 169 14.66 7.00 -4.89
CA GLY A 169 15.93 7.68 -4.67
C GLY A 169 16.10 8.94 -5.53
N TRP A 170 15.62 8.91 -6.77
CA TRP A 170 15.63 10.07 -7.66
C TRP A 170 14.77 11.23 -7.11
N TRP A 171 13.60 10.93 -6.52
CA TRP A 171 12.73 11.94 -5.90
C TRP A 171 13.39 12.57 -4.66
N VAL A 172 14.06 11.76 -3.84
CA VAL A 172 14.83 12.24 -2.68
C VAL A 172 15.94 13.20 -3.12
N ALA A 173 16.67 12.85 -4.17
CA ALA A 173 17.74 13.68 -4.70
C ALA A 173 17.20 14.97 -5.33
N GLN A 174 16.15 14.90 -6.15
CA GLN A 174 15.56 16.05 -6.82
C GLN A 174 14.95 17.06 -5.86
N ASN A 175 14.39 16.60 -4.74
CA ASN A 175 13.78 17.46 -3.74
C ASN A 175 14.73 17.80 -2.56
N GLU A 176 16.00 17.41 -2.64
CA GLU A 176 17.04 17.67 -1.63
C GLU A 176 16.66 17.20 -0.21
N ILE A 177 15.93 16.08 -0.12
CA ILE A 177 15.40 15.58 1.13
C ILE A 177 16.47 14.80 1.88
N ASN A 178 16.63 15.09 3.17
CA ASN A 178 17.49 14.29 4.03
C ASN A 178 16.98 12.84 4.07
N VAL A 179 17.86 11.87 3.76
CA VAL A 179 17.55 10.45 3.71
C VAL A 179 16.88 9.91 4.98
N HIS A 180 17.19 10.46 6.14
CA HIS A 180 16.55 10.06 7.41
C HIS A 180 15.09 10.53 7.52
N LYS A 181 14.68 11.50 6.71
CA LYS A 181 13.30 11.99 6.60
C LYS A 181 12.54 11.36 5.43
N ALA A 182 13.25 10.70 4.51
CA ALA A 182 12.70 10.00 3.36
C ALA A 182 12.17 8.60 3.76
N ARG A 183 11.20 8.57 4.69
CA ARG A 183 10.55 7.31 5.10
C ARG A 183 9.27 7.10 4.32
N VAL A 184 8.95 5.83 4.07
CA VAL A 184 7.63 5.45 3.53
C VAL A 184 6.56 5.92 4.49
N ASP A 185 5.55 6.59 3.94
CA ASP A 185 4.39 7.07 4.66
C ASP A 185 3.17 6.91 3.78
N LEU A 186 2.22 6.11 4.24
CA LEU A 186 0.99 5.77 3.52
C LEU A 186 -0.25 6.42 4.16
N SER A 187 -0.08 7.36 5.08
CA SER A 187 -1.18 7.99 5.84
C SER A 187 -2.05 8.94 5.00
N ASN A 188 -1.54 9.41 3.85
CA ASN A 188 -2.29 10.29 2.98
C ASN A 188 -1.86 10.09 1.52
N ILE A 189 -2.54 9.19 0.82
CA ILE A 189 -2.24 8.79 -0.56
C ILE A 189 -3.32 9.31 -1.52
N PRO A 190 -3.14 10.51 -2.12
CA PRO A 190 -4.05 11.05 -3.11
C PRO A 190 -4.01 10.34 -4.47
N LEU A 191 -2.92 9.62 -4.77
CA LEU A 191 -2.67 9.08 -6.11
C LEU A 191 -1.93 7.74 -6.03
N ILE A 192 -2.43 6.75 -6.76
CA ILE A 192 -1.72 5.51 -7.08
C ILE A 192 -1.35 5.54 -8.55
N GLU A 193 -0.15 5.04 -8.88
CA GLU A 193 0.34 4.98 -10.24
C GLU A 193 0.91 3.59 -10.51
N ILE A 194 0.47 2.98 -11.61
CA ILE A 194 0.95 1.67 -12.06
C ILE A 194 1.57 1.86 -13.43
N GLN A 195 2.85 1.53 -13.53
CA GLN A 195 3.67 1.75 -14.72
C GLN A 195 4.39 0.49 -15.17
N THR A 196 4.86 0.51 -16.40
CA THR A 196 5.94 -0.38 -16.84
C THR A 196 7.19 -0.14 -15.99
N GLY A 197 7.88 -1.21 -15.63
CA GLY A 197 9.09 -1.11 -14.82
C GLY A 197 10.36 -0.89 -15.65
N THR A 198 11.50 -0.87 -14.95
CA THR A 198 12.81 -0.56 -15.53
C THR A 198 13.25 -1.55 -16.62
N ASN A 199 12.81 -2.81 -16.51
CA ASN A 199 13.18 -3.89 -17.44
C ASN A 199 12.15 -4.13 -18.55
N ALA A 200 11.16 -3.24 -18.71
CA ALA A 200 10.21 -3.36 -19.81
C ALA A 200 10.93 -3.11 -21.16
N PRO A 201 10.81 -4.03 -22.12
CA PRO A 201 11.48 -3.86 -23.42
C PRO A 201 10.80 -2.78 -24.25
N LEU A 202 11.57 -2.15 -25.13
CA LEU A 202 11.02 -1.24 -26.13
C LEU A 202 10.04 -1.96 -27.06
N GLY A 203 9.06 -1.22 -27.56
CA GLY A 203 8.02 -1.69 -28.49
C GLY A 203 6.65 -1.79 -27.86
N TYR A 204 5.79 -2.56 -28.48
CA TYR A 204 4.38 -2.67 -28.09
C TYR A 204 4.17 -3.64 -26.95
N GLY A 205 3.29 -3.26 -26.03
CA GLY A 205 2.84 -4.11 -24.93
C GLY A 205 1.49 -3.68 -24.37
N THR A 206 1.02 -4.44 -23.40
CA THR A 206 -0.23 -4.16 -22.70
C THR A 206 -0.07 -4.48 -21.21
N LEU A 207 -0.57 -3.61 -20.33
CA LEU A 207 -0.79 -3.91 -18.93
C LEU A 207 -2.31 -4.00 -18.70
N GLU A 208 -2.77 -5.15 -18.25
CA GLU A 208 -4.14 -5.33 -17.78
C GLU A 208 -4.15 -5.25 -16.25
N ILE A 209 -4.79 -4.21 -15.71
CA ILE A 209 -4.91 -3.98 -14.27
C ILE A 209 -6.30 -4.39 -13.85
N LYS A 210 -6.41 -5.47 -13.07
CA LYS A 210 -7.69 -6.03 -12.61
C LYS A 210 -8.15 -5.48 -11.28
N GLY A 211 -7.21 -4.98 -10.44
CA GLY A 211 -7.56 -4.35 -9.18
C GLY A 211 -6.42 -4.27 -8.19
N LEU A 212 -6.71 -3.57 -7.12
CA LEU A 212 -5.90 -3.52 -5.91
C LEU A 212 -6.80 -3.83 -4.71
N CYS A 213 -6.23 -4.40 -3.67
CA CYS A 213 -6.93 -4.62 -2.42
C CYS A 213 -5.96 -4.39 -1.26
N PHE A 214 -6.43 -3.71 -0.24
CA PHE A 214 -5.69 -3.45 0.98
C PHE A 214 -6.30 -4.27 2.10
N LYS A 215 -5.47 -5.01 2.83
CA LYS A 215 -5.88 -5.80 3.99
C LYS A 215 -5.11 -5.35 5.22
N GLY A 216 -5.79 -5.24 6.34
CA GLY A 216 -5.20 -4.89 7.63
C GLY A 216 -6.10 -5.30 8.78
N LYS A 217 -5.90 -4.70 9.94
CA LYS A 217 -6.68 -4.96 11.15
C LYS A 217 -7.45 -3.71 11.57
N LYS A 218 -8.63 -3.90 12.20
CA LYS A 218 -9.44 -2.81 12.76
C LYS A 218 -8.75 -2.10 13.92
N ILE A 219 -7.90 -2.81 14.62
CA ILE A 219 -7.14 -2.35 15.79
C ILE A 219 -5.68 -2.57 15.46
N GLU A 220 -4.84 -1.58 15.66
CA GLU A 220 -3.41 -1.72 15.47
C GLU A 220 -2.80 -2.66 16.51
N LYS A 221 -1.71 -3.33 16.15
CA LYS A 221 -1.02 -4.28 17.03
C LYS A 221 -0.55 -3.61 18.32
N GLU A 222 -0.10 -2.38 18.21
CA GLU A 222 0.36 -1.54 19.32
C GLU A 222 -0.78 -1.14 20.26
N GLU A 223 -1.96 -0.86 19.73
CA GLU A 223 -3.16 -0.57 20.53
C GLU A 223 -3.62 -1.81 21.31
N LEU A 224 -3.66 -2.98 20.65
CA LEU A 224 -3.96 -4.23 21.32
C LEU A 224 -2.95 -4.54 22.43
N ALA A 225 -1.65 -4.40 22.13
CA ALA A 225 -0.60 -4.63 23.12
C ALA A 225 -0.76 -3.71 24.32
N THR A 226 -1.01 -2.41 24.09
CA THR A 226 -1.26 -1.43 25.16
C THR A 226 -2.47 -1.79 26.00
N ALA A 227 -3.57 -2.19 25.37
CA ALA A 227 -4.79 -2.61 26.09
C ALA A 227 -4.54 -3.87 26.94
N LEU A 228 -3.78 -4.84 26.42
CA LEU A 228 -3.42 -6.05 27.17
C LEU A 228 -2.50 -5.74 28.35
N VAL A 229 -1.52 -4.85 28.18
CA VAL A 229 -0.64 -4.42 29.28
C VAL A 229 -1.45 -3.69 30.37
N ALA A 230 -2.41 -2.84 29.98
CA ALA A 230 -3.26 -2.14 30.95
C ALA A 230 -4.24 -3.08 31.70
N LEU A 231 -4.55 -4.24 31.13
CA LEU A 231 -5.41 -5.25 31.75
C LEU A 231 -4.69 -6.03 32.85
N TRP A 232 -3.37 -6.20 32.74
CA TRP A 232 -2.51 -6.96 33.68
C TRP A 232 -1.94 -6.10 34.80
#